data_99a297b07b19e3a7947f3d2983c7ae50
#
_entry.id   99a297b07b19e3a7947f3d2983c7ae50
#
_cell.length_a   1.000
_cell.length_b   1.000
_cell.length_c   1.000
_cell.angle_alpha   90.00
_cell.angle_beta   90.00
_cell.angle_gamma   90.00
#
_symmetry.space_group_name_H-M   'P 1'
#
loop_
_entity.id
_entity.type
_entity.pdbx_description
1 polymer ?
#
loop_
_entity_poly.entity_id
_entity_poly.type
_entity_poly.pdbx_seq_one_letter_code
_entity_poly.pdbx_strand_id
1 'polypeptide(L)'
;TENIHVVHKKMPTAYFDTKNRELGLPILKEMTGDIYDMMCLHEVGHALWTDNDEWMAIVKKDNDDDLPKSFINITEDVRIERKIKAKYPGGLKSFLRGYAKLYRDDFFGTAHRDYETMNLADKINLHAKIGSITGITFNEEEAASYDKCKNAVTFAHAVEAARDLYEYCKEHNEDFEDMADDHDHMGQEWEESEDGE
;
A
#
# COMPACT_ATOMS: atom_id res chain seq x y z
N THR A 1 11.80 -9.83 21.64
CA THR A 1 11.01 -8.60 21.82
C THR A 1 11.77 -7.51 21.10
N GLU A 2 11.18 -6.92 20.11
CA GLU A 2 11.77 -5.84 19.32
C GLU A 2 11.22 -4.50 19.82
N ASN A 3 12.07 -3.48 19.92
CA ASN A 3 11.66 -2.13 20.22
C ASN A 3 11.46 -1.38 18.91
N ILE A 4 10.24 -0.92 18.64
CA ILE A 4 9.89 -0.04 17.53
C ILE A 4 9.85 1.38 18.09
N HIS A 5 10.53 2.30 17.39
CA HIS A 5 10.45 3.72 17.69
C HIS A 5 9.23 4.31 16.96
N VAL A 6 8.30 4.91 17.71
CA VAL A 6 7.08 5.50 17.13
C VAL A 6 7.20 7.01 17.16
N VAL A 7 7.04 7.64 16.00
CA VAL A 7 7.09 9.10 15.83
C VAL A 7 5.83 9.61 15.14
N HIS A 8 5.43 10.83 15.51
CA HIS A 8 4.30 11.53 14.87
C HIS A 8 4.82 12.74 14.13
N LYS A 9 4.56 12.82 12.82
CA LYS A 9 5.07 13.88 11.95
C LYS A 9 3.93 14.47 11.08
N LYS A 10 4.14 15.70 10.58
CA LYS A 10 3.26 16.27 9.55
C LYS A 10 3.65 15.64 8.20
N MET A 11 2.87 14.68 7.76
CA MET A 11 3.07 13.96 6.50
C MET A 11 1.72 13.42 5.99
N PRO A 12 1.61 13.05 4.72
CA PRO A 12 0.33 12.62 4.15
C PRO A 12 -0.12 11.26 4.67
N THR A 13 0.82 10.33 4.91
CA THR A 13 0.52 8.94 5.28
C THR A 13 1.47 8.39 6.33
N ALA A 14 1.22 7.17 6.83
CA ALA A 14 2.12 6.43 7.71
C ALA A 14 3.28 5.79 6.92
N TYR A 15 4.34 5.40 7.60
CA TYR A 15 5.42 4.59 7.06
C TYR A 15 6.07 3.71 8.11
N PHE A 16 6.75 2.66 7.65
CA PHE A 16 7.64 1.88 8.49
C PHE A 16 9.06 1.84 7.88
N ASP A 17 10.02 2.45 8.56
CA ASP A 17 11.43 2.31 8.22
C ASP A 17 11.96 0.97 8.72
N THR A 18 12.13 0.04 7.80
CA THR A 18 12.58 -1.32 8.11
C THR A 18 14.03 -1.36 8.60
N LYS A 19 14.88 -0.41 8.20
CA LYS A 19 16.29 -0.32 8.59
C LYS A 19 16.44 0.23 10.01
N ASN A 20 15.78 1.35 10.29
CA ASN A 20 15.87 2.04 11.58
C ASN A 20 14.81 1.55 12.60
N ARG A 21 13.88 0.71 12.16
CA ARG A 21 12.75 0.19 12.95
C ARG A 21 11.90 1.32 13.54
N GLU A 22 11.64 2.33 12.72
CA GLU A 22 10.81 3.49 13.07
C GLU A 22 9.45 3.38 12.39
N LEU A 23 8.39 3.53 13.20
CA LEU A 23 7.01 3.69 12.74
C LEU A 23 6.66 5.16 12.74
N GLY A 24 6.52 5.75 11.56
CA GLY A 24 6.04 7.12 11.38
C GLY A 24 4.52 7.15 11.21
N LEU A 25 3.84 7.98 12.00
CA LEU A 25 2.40 8.18 11.91
C LEU A 25 2.07 9.62 11.58
N PRO A 26 1.14 9.87 10.61
CA PRO A 26 0.77 11.22 10.24
C PRO A 26 -0.02 11.92 11.35
N ILE A 27 0.14 13.23 11.45
CA ILE A 27 -0.72 14.09 12.26
C ILE A 27 -1.86 14.56 11.37
N LEU A 28 -2.95 13.78 11.28
CA LEU A 28 -4.14 14.13 10.52
C LEU A 28 -5.10 14.95 11.37
N LYS A 29 -5.78 15.92 10.73
CA LYS A 29 -6.77 16.80 11.39
C LYS A 29 -7.94 16.02 11.99
N GLU A 30 -8.34 14.92 11.34
CA GLU A 30 -9.47 14.08 11.74
C GLU A 30 -9.06 12.63 12.03
N MET A 31 -7.91 12.47 12.67
CA MET A 31 -7.45 11.16 13.14
C MET A 31 -8.45 10.55 14.12
N THR A 32 -9.04 9.42 13.77
CA THR A 32 -9.85 8.60 14.68
C THR A 32 -9.04 7.44 15.24
N GLY A 33 -9.49 6.83 16.33
CA GLY A 33 -8.84 5.63 16.87
C GLY A 33 -8.80 4.49 15.84
N ASP A 34 -9.87 4.30 15.04
CA ASP A 34 -9.91 3.26 14.00
C ASP A 34 -8.89 3.54 12.88
N ILE A 35 -8.71 4.81 12.46
CA ILE A 35 -7.67 5.17 11.47
C ILE A 35 -6.28 4.95 12.05
N TYR A 36 -6.04 5.39 13.28
CA TYR A 36 -4.76 5.22 13.95
C TYR A 36 -4.37 3.76 14.07
N ASP A 37 -5.26 2.92 14.61
CA ASP A 37 -5.02 1.49 14.77
C ASP A 37 -4.81 0.78 13.43
N MET A 38 -5.59 1.15 12.41
CA MET A 38 -5.45 0.62 11.06
C MET A 38 -4.07 0.94 10.50
N MET A 39 -3.62 2.20 10.54
CA MET A 39 -2.30 2.61 10.08
C MET A 39 -1.19 1.89 10.83
N CYS A 40 -1.28 1.83 12.16
CA CYS A 40 -0.31 1.08 12.97
C CYS A 40 -0.24 -0.40 12.56
N LEU A 41 -1.39 -1.05 12.38
CA LEU A 41 -1.43 -2.47 12.00
C LEU A 41 -0.90 -2.69 10.59
N HIS A 42 -1.18 -1.80 9.65
CA HIS A 42 -0.66 -1.85 8.29
C HIS A 42 0.89 -1.81 8.32
N GLU A 43 1.47 -0.81 8.96
CA GLU A 43 2.91 -0.66 9.07
C GLU A 43 3.59 -1.80 9.85
N VAL A 44 2.92 -2.31 10.89
CA VAL A 44 3.38 -3.53 11.57
C VAL A 44 3.37 -4.74 10.63
N GLY A 45 2.46 -4.77 9.66
CA GLY A 45 2.47 -5.76 8.59
C GLY A 45 3.76 -5.73 7.78
N HIS A 46 4.20 -4.55 7.34
CA HIS A 46 5.51 -4.37 6.68
C HIS A 46 6.65 -4.75 7.61
N ALA A 47 6.63 -4.28 8.86
CA ALA A 47 7.64 -4.62 9.86
C ALA A 47 7.87 -6.12 10.04
N LEU A 48 6.81 -6.91 9.91
CA LEU A 48 6.84 -8.36 10.13
C LEU A 48 7.19 -9.18 8.89
N TRP A 49 6.87 -8.70 7.69
CA TRP A 49 6.88 -9.56 6.51
C TRP A 49 7.51 -8.94 5.25
N THR A 50 7.82 -7.65 5.24
CA THR A 50 8.55 -7.03 4.14
C THR A 50 10.03 -6.94 4.54
N ASP A 51 10.87 -7.77 3.92
CA ASP A 51 12.31 -7.77 4.17
C ASP A 51 12.96 -6.58 3.47
N ASN A 52 13.77 -5.81 4.21
CA ASN A 52 14.41 -4.61 3.67
C ASN A 52 15.39 -4.94 2.54
N ASP A 53 16.17 -6.01 2.67
CA ASP A 53 17.20 -6.34 1.70
C ASP A 53 16.58 -6.87 0.41
N GLU A 54 15.53 -7.70 0.52
CA GLU A 54 14.74 -8.16 -0.63
C GLU A 54 14.08 -6.96 -1.35
N TRP A 55 13.46 -6.06 -0.59
CA TRP A 55 12.85 -4.84 -1.13
C TRP A 55 13.88 -3.98 -1.88
N MET A 56 15.00 -3.65 -1.22
CA MET A 56 16.05 -2.82 -1.79
C MET A 56 16.73 -3.47 -2.99
N ALA A 57 16.82 -4.80 -3.03
CA ALA A 57 17.36 -5.53 -4.17
C ALA A 57 16.47 -5.39 -5.42
N ILE A 58 15.15 -5.26 -5.24
CA ILE A 58 14.21 -5.07 -6.35
C ILE A 58 14.12 -3.60 -6.76
N VAL A 59 14.00 -2.67 -5.79
CA VAL A 59 13.76 -1.24 -6.07
C VAL A 59 15.02 -0.51 -6.52
N LYS A 60 16.22 -0.86 -5.99
CA LYS A 60 17.51 -0.25 -6.38
C LYS A 60 18.16 -0.89 -7.61
N LYS A 61 17.69 -2.05 -8.03
CA LYS A 61 18.14 -2.61 -9.29
C LYS A 61 17.70 -1.59 -10.34
N ASP A 62 18.68 -0.98 -11.05
CA ASP A 62 18.41 -0.29 -12.31
C ASP A 62 17.56 -1.28 -13.11
N ASN A 63 16.25 -1.03 -13.13
CA ASN A 63 15.29 -2.05 -13.51
C ASN A 63 15.46 -2.33 -14.99
N ASP A 64 16.15 -3.41 -15.34
CA ASP A 64 16.11 -3.97 -16.70
C ASP A 64 14.67 -4.27 -17.14
N ASP A 65 13.72 -4.30 -16.19
CA ASP A 65 12.33 -4.69 -16.38
C ASP A 65 11.33 -3.51 -16.31
N ASP A 66 11.76 -2.27 -16.08
CA ASP A 66 10.89 -1.07 -15.96
C ASP A 66 9.66 -1.22 -15.03
N LEU A 67 9.70 -2.14 -14.05
CA LEU A 67 8.57 -2.36 -13.15
C LEU A 67 8.42 -1.19 -12.16
N PRO A 68 7.34 -0.39 -12.23
CA PRO A 68 7.15 0.72 -11.31
C PRO A 68 7.01 0.24 -9.86
N LYS A 69 7.63 0.96 -8.94
CA LYS A 69 7.58 0.69 -7.49
C LYS A 69 6.14 0.66 -6.96
N SER A 70 5.26 1.50 -7.51
CA SER A 70 3.84 1.56 -7.14
C SER A 70 3.13 0.21 -7.30
N PHE A 71 3.44 -0.56 -8.35
CA PHE A 71 2.86 -1.89 -8.54
C PHE A 71 3.30 -2.87 -7.46
N ILE A 72 4.59 -2.80 -7.07
CA ILE A 72 5.12 -3.64 -5.99
C ILE A 72 4.47 -3.26 -4.65
N ASN A 73 4.30 -1.96 -4.39
CA ASN A 73 3.62 -1.46 -3.19
C ASN A 73 2.19 -2.01 -3.11
N ILE A 74 1.41 -1.88 -4.18
CA ILE A 74 0.01 -2.36 -4.20
C ILE A 74 -0.07 -3.85 -3.89
N THR A 75 0.73 -4.67 -4.55
CA THR A 75 0.65 -6.13 -4.37
C THR A 75 1.19 -6.57 -3.01
N GLU A 76 2.21 -5.89 -2.49
CA GLU A 76 2.74 -6.13 -1.16
C GLU A 76 1.73 -5.73 -0.07
N ASP A 77 1.06 -4.58 -0.22
CA ASP A 77 -0.01 -4.13 0.68
C ASP A 77 -1.12 -5.19 0.76
N VAL A 78 -1.59 -5.68 -0.38
CA VAL A 78 -2.61 -6.76 -0.41
C VAL A 78 -2.13 -7.99 0.38
N ARG A 79 -0.85 -8.36 0.21
CA ARG A 79 -0.26 -9.51 0.89
C ARG A 79 -0.13 -9.29 2.40
N ILE A 80 0.48 -8.19 2.83
CA ILE A 80 0.76 -7.94 4.25
C ILE A 80 -0.54 -7.67 5.02
N GLU A 81 -1.49 -6.96 4.43
CA GLU A 81 -2.77 -6.71 5.08
C GLU A 81 -3.57 -8.00 5.29
N ARG A 82 -3.57 -8.92 4.33
CA ARG A 82 -4.17 -10.24 4.52
C ARG A 82 -3.53 -10.97 5.69
N LYS A 83 -2.19 -10.94 5.79
CA LYS A 83 -1.44 -11.61 6.85
C LYS A 83 -1.67 -10.98 8.22
N ILE A 84 -1.68 -9.64 8.30
CA ILE A 84 -1.90 -8.95 9.57
C ILE A 84 -3.34 -9.13 10.09
N LYS A 85 -4.33 -9.07 9.19
CA LYS A 85 -5.74 -9.33 9.52
C LYS A 85 -5.96 -10.78 10.01
N ALA A 86 -5.25 -11.75 9.44
CA ALA A 86 -5.30 -13.14 9.89
C ALA A 86 -4.58 -13.33 11.25
N LYS A 87 -3.44 -12.67 11.46
CA LYS A 87 -2.66 -12.78 12.70
C LYS A 87 -3.33 -12.07 13.89
N TYR A 88 -3.95 -10.92 13.63
CA TYR A 88 -4.60 -10.09 14.63
C TYR A 88 -6.07 -9.81 14.26
N PRO A 89 -6.95 -10.80 14.38
CA PRO A 89 -8.35 -10.67 13.95
C PRO A 89 -9.11 -9.57 14.71
N GLY A 90 -8.67 -9.18 15.91
CA GLY A 90 -9.22 -8.03 16.63
C GLY A 90 -9.06 -6.70 15.92
N GLY A 91 -8.03 -6.55 15.08
CA GLY A 91 -7.77 -5.36 14.27
C GLY A 91 -8.65 -5.23 13.03
N LEU A 92 -9.35 -6.29 12.60
CA LEU A 92 -10.18 -6.26 11.39
C LEU A 92 -11.21 -5.12 11.41
N LYS A 93 -11.77 -4.83 12.57
CA LYS A 93 -12.75 -3.74 12.74
C LYS A 93 -12.13 -2.38 12.46
N SER A 94 -10.89 -2.14 12.91
CA SER A 94 -10.17 -0.88 12.67
C SER A 94 -9.85 -0.75 11.19
N PHE A 95 -9.44 -1.81 10.49
CA PHE A 95 -9.29 -1.79 9.02
C PHE A 95 -10.59 -1.40 8.33
N LEU A 96 -11.70 -2.07 8.62
CA LEU A 96 -12.99 -1.80 7.97
C LEU A 96 -13.48 -0.37 8.21
N ARG A 97 -13.38 0.12 9.45
CA ARG A 97 -13.87 1.45 9.82
C ARG A 97 -12.92 2.57 9.41
N GLY A 98 -11.62 2.35 9.55
CA GLY A 98 -10.59 3.29 9.16
C GLY A 98 -10.63 3.57 7.66
N TYR A 99 -10.56 2.53 6.84
CA TYR A 99 -10.65 2.68 5.39
C TYR A 99 -11.99 3.23 4.93
N ALA A 100 -13.12 2.78 5.51
CA ALA A 100 -14.42 3.35 5.17
C ALA A 100 -14.55 4.84 5.53
N LYS A 101 -13.88 5.31 6.59
CA LYS A 101 -13.82 6.75 6.90
C LYS A 101 -12.94 7.49 5.90
N LEU A 102 -11.73 7.02 5.63
CA LEU A 102 -10.83 7.62 4.65
C LEU A 102 -11.48 7.71 3.26
N TYR A 103 -12.18 6.68 2.86
CA TYR A 103 -12.92 6.66 1.60
C TYR A 103 -14.02 7.72 1.55
N ARG A 104 -14.84 7.84 2.62
CA ARG A 104 -15.89 8.87 2.71
C ARG A 104 -15.33 10.29 2.74
N ASP A 105 -14.15 10.48 3.30
CA ASP A 105 -13.47 11.77 3.40
C ASP A 105 -12.69 12.11 2.11
N ASP A 106 -12.82 11.29 1.07
CA ASP A 106 -12.11 11.37 -0.20
C ASP A 106 -10.58 11.41 -0.09
N PHE A 107 -10.04 10.73 0.90
CA PHE A 107 -8.59 10.61 1.10
C PHE A 107 -7.88 10.03 -0.14
N PHE A 108 -8.55 9.12 -0.85
CA PHE A 108 -8.02 8.48 -2.06
C PHE A 108 -8.28 9.29 -3.34
N GLY A 109 -8.92 10.47 -3.26
CA GLY A 109 -9.21 11.32 -4.43
C GLY A 109 -10.13 10.66 -5.45
N THR A 110 -11.08 9.82 -5.00
CA THR A 110 -11.92 9.00 -5.86
C THR A 110 -13.37 9.45 -5.97
N ALA A 111 -13.77 10.52 -5.25
CA ALA A 111 -15.17 10.98 -5.17
C ALA A 111 -15.81 11.31 -6.54
N HIS A 112 -15.00 11.61 -7.55
CA HIS A 112 -15.47 11.98 -8.90
C HIS A 112 -14.84 11.11 -9.99
N ARG A 113 -14.19 10.01 -9.64
CA ARG A 113 -13.60 9.08 -10.61
C ARG A 113 -14.63 8.05 -11.06
N ASP A 114 -14.62 7.80 -12.37
CA ASP A 114 -15.34 6.67 -12.96
C ASP A 114 -14.47 5.42 -12.83
N TYR A 115 -14.91 4.45 -12.03
CA TYR A 115 -14.16 3.22 -11.81
C TYR A 115 -14.02 2.35 -13.06
N GLU A 116 -14.90 2.51 -14.06
CA GLU A 116 -14.78 1.79 -15.33
C GLU A 116 -13.55 2.27 -16.15
N THR A 117 -13.12 3.51 -15.94
CA THR A 117 -11.93 4.08 -16.61
C THR A 117 -10.65 3.97 -15.78
N MET A 118 -10.75 3.46 -14.57
CA MET A 118 -9.61 3.29 -13.68
C MET A 118 -8.75 2.10 -14.14
N ASN A 119 -7.42 2.25 -14.12
CA ASN A 119 -6.52 1.13 -14.41
C ASN A 119 -6.70 -0.01 -13.39
N LEU A 120 -6.30 -1.21 -13.78
CA LEU A 120 -6.50 -2.40 -12.94
C LEU A 120 -5.73 -2.34 -11.61
N ALA A 121 -4.53 -1.74 -11.60
CA ALA A 121 -3.75 -1.61 -10.38
C ALA A 121 -4.47 -0.76 -9.32
N ASP A 122 -5.03 0.37 -9.74
CA ASP A 122 -5.82 1.26 -8.88
C ASP A 122 -7.12 0.60 -8.42
N LYS A 123 -7.83 -0.12 -9.32
CA LYS A 123 -9.02 -0.91 -8.95
C LYS A 123 -8.69 -1.93 -7.86
N ILE A 124 -7.58 -2.66 -8.01
CA ILE A 124 -7.13 -3.67 -7.03
C ILE A 124 -6.77 -3.01 -5.71
N ASN A 125 -5.98 -1.93 -5.74
CA ASN A 125 -5.57 -1.19 -4.54
C ASN A 125 -6.80 -0.71 -3.74
N LEU A 126 -7.72 -0.03 -4.41
CA LEU A 126 -8.91 0.53 -3.78
C LEU A 126 -9.84 -0.59 -3.26
N HIS A 127 -10.09 -1.62 -4.07
CA HIS A 127 -10.96 -2.73 -3.67
C HIS A 127 -10.36 -3.56 -2.53
N ALA A 128 -9.04 -3.78 -2.49
CA ALA A 128 -8.39 -4.52 -1.40
C ALA A 128 -8.53 -3.81 -0.05
N LYS A 129 -8.49 -2.47 -0.05
CA LYS A 129 -8.62 -1.61 1.14
C LYS A 129 -10.08 -1.43 1.57
N ILE A 130 -10.96 -1.09 0.63
CA ILE A 130 -12.34 -0.66 0.90
C ILE A 130 -13.35 -1.82 0.73
N GLY A 131 -13.08 -2.74 -0.18
CA GLY A 131 -13.98 -3.84 -0.50
C GLY A 131 -15.14 -3.44 -1.43
N SER A 132 -16.21 -4.23 -1.38
CA SER A 132 -17.37 -4.09 -2.27
C SER A 132 -18.17 -2.79 -2.11
N ILE A 133 -17.90 -1.97 -1.08
CA ILE A 133 -18.55 -0.68 -0.89
C ILE A 133 -18.22 0.27 -2.05
N THR A 134 -17.07 0.10 -2.70
CA THR A 134 -16.67 0.89 -3.88
C THR A 134 -17.57 0.67 -5.10
N GLY A 135 -18.21 -0.50 -5.19
CA GLY A 135 -18.93 -0.92 -6.39
C GLY A 135 -18.03 -1.38 -7.54
N ILE A 136 -16.70 -1.40 -7.36
CA ILE A 136 -15.75 -1.91 -8.36
C ILE A 136 -16.06 -3.38 -8.66
N THR A 137 -16.15 -3.69 -9.94
CA THR A 137 -16.31 -5.06 -10.46
C THR A 137 -15.10 -5.43 -11.31
N PHE A 138 -14.80 -6.71 -11.38
CA PHE A 138 -13.72 -7.27 -12.16
C PHE A 138 -14.27 -8.24 -13.19
N ASN A 139 -13.79 -8.17 -14.42
CA ASN A 139 -14.04 -9.23 -15.39
C ASN A 139 -13.21 -10.48 -15.03
N GLU A 140 -13.31 -11.55 -15.81
CA GLU A 140 -12.67 -12.84 -15.51
C GLU A 140 -11.14 -12.73 -15.47
N GLU A 141 -10.53 -11.95 -16.37
CA GLU A 141 -9.10 -11.75 -16.48
C GLU A 141 -8.57 -10.83 -15.35
N GLU A 142 -9.25 -9.72 -15.10
CA GLU A 142 -8.95 -8.82 -13.99
C GLU A 142 -9.07 -9.55 -12.63
N ALA A 143 -10.10 -10.39 -12.48
CA ALA A 143 -10.29 -11.20 -11.27
C ALA A 143 -9.15 -12.21 -11.08
N ALA A 144 -8.65 -12.82 -12.15
CA ALA A 144 -7.49 -13.73 -12.10
C ALA A 144 -6.21 -13.00 -11.65
N SER A 145 -5.96 -11.78 -12.15
CA SER A 145 -4.85 -10.92 -11.72
C SER A 145 -4.98 -10.54 -10.24
N TYR A 146 -6.16 -10.15 -9.80
CA TYR A 146 -6.43 -9.85 -8.40
C TYR A 146 -6.25 -11.07 -7.49
N ASP A 147 -6.66 -12.26 -7.95
CA ASP A 147 -6.46 -13.50 -7.20
C ASP A 147 -4.99 -13.85 -7.00
N LYS A 148 -4.11 -13.55 -7.97
CA LYS A 148 -2.66 -13.68 -7.80
C LYS A 148 -2.15 -12.79 -6.66
N CYS A 149 -2.57 -11.51 -6.63
CA CYS A 149 -2.22 -10.59 -5.54
C CYS A 149 -2.69 -11.12 -4.17
N LYS A 150 -3.96 -11.53 -4.07
CA LYS A 150 -4.55 -12.06 -2.83
C LYS A 150 -3.87 -13.34 -2.34
N ASN A 151 -3.38 -14.17 -3.26
CA ASN A 151 -2.76 -15.46 -2.93
C ASN A 151 -1.24 -15.40 -2.75
N ALA A 152 -0.61 -14.23 -2.92
CA ALA A 152 0.81 -14.05 -2.67
C ALA A 152 1.17 -14.45 -1.23
N VAL A 153 2.09 -15.39 -1.05
CA VAL A 153 2.55 -15.89 0.26
C VAL A 153 3.84 -15.22 0.70
N THR A 154 4.79 -15.09 -0.22
CA THR A 154 6.11 -14.47 -0.02
C THR A 154 6.19 -13.11 -0.69
N PHE A 155 7.20 -12.31 -0.36
CA PHE A 155 7.47 -11.06 -1.07
C PHE A 155 7.77 -11.32 -2.56
N ALA A 156 8.53 -12.37 -2.87
CA ALA A 156 8.78 -12.75 -4.27
C ALA A 156 7.48 -13.02 -5.05
N HIS A 157 6.47 -13.66 -4.43
CA HIS A 157 5.16 -13.83 -5.08
C HIS A 157 4.41 -12.50 -5.27
N ALA A 158 4.59 -11.52 -4.36
CA ALA A 158 4.02 -10.18 -4.54
C ALA A 158 4.68 -9.45 -5.71
N VAL A 159 6.01 -9.56 -5.85
CA VAL A 159 6.76 -9.00 -6.99
C VAL A 159 6.34 -9.65 -8.32
N GLU A 160 6.16 -10.98 -8.34
CA GLU A 160 5.66 -11.69 -9.52
C GLU A 160 4.25 -11.21 -9.91
N ALA A 161 3.35 -11.08 -8.93
CA ALA A 161 2.01 -10.55 -9.16
C ALA A 161 2.05 -9.08 -9.66
N ALA A 162 3.00 -8.27 -9.17
CA ALA A 162 3.19 -6.90 -9.64
C ALA A 162 3.64 -6.84 -11.10
N ARG A 163 4.53 -7.75 -11.53
CA ARG A 163 4.94 -7.85 -12.94
C ARG A 163 3.78 -8.22 -13.85
N ASP A 164 3.03 -9.26 -13.48
CA ASP A 164 1.87 -9.70 -14.25
C ASP A 164 0.81 -8.58 -14.36
N LEU A 165 0.59 -7.85 -13.26
CA LEU A 165 -0.33 -6.72 -13.23
C LEU A 165 0.15 -5.56 -14.11
N TYR A 166 1.44 -5.25 -14.07
CA TYR A 166 2.04 -4.21 -14.90
C TYR A 166 1.95 -4.56 -16.40
N GLU A 167 2.28 -5.81 -16.77
CA GLU A 167 2.15 -6.26 -18.15
C GLU A 167 0.70 -6.20 -18.63
N TYR A 168 -0.25 -6.64 -17.80
CA TYR A 168 -1.68 -6.49 -18.10
C TYR A 168 -2.05 -5.04 -18.43
N CYS A 169 -1.67 -4.10 -17.57
CA CYS A 169 -1.97 -2.70 -17.77
C CYS A 169 -1.31 -2.13 -19.05
N LYS A 170 -0.07 -2.54 -19.35
CA LYS A 170 0.60 -2.16 -20.62
C LYS A 170 -0.11 -2.69 -21.86
N GLU A 171 -0.54 -3.96 -21.83
CA GLU A 171 -1.23 -4.59 -22.95
C GLU A 171 -2.59 -3.93 -23.24
N HIS A 172 -3.24 -3.41 -22.19
CA HIS A 172 -4.53 -2.72 -22.31
C HIS A 172 -4.41 -1.21 -22.51
N ASN A 173 -3.20 -0.66 -22.68
CA ASN A 173 -2.93 0.77 -22.82
C ASN A 173 -3.58 1.60 -21.69
N GLU A 174 -3.59 1.07 -20.49
CA GLU A 174 -4.12 1.77 -19.33
C GLU A 174 -3.16 2.88 -18.92
N ASP A 175 -3.66 4.10 -18.80
CA ASP A 175 -2.88 5.23 -18.32
C ASP A 175 -2.55 5.04 -16.83
N PHE A 176 -1.26 5.12 -16.52
CA PHE A 176 -0.79 5.16 -15.12
C PHE A 176 -0.72 6.63 -14.69
N GLU A 177 -1.84 7.21 -14.30
CA GLU A 177 -1.74 8.32 -13.37
C GLU A 177 -1.36 7.69 -12.04
N ASP A 178 -0.15 7.96 -11.55
CA ASP A 178 0.22 7.60 -10.20
C ASP A 178 -0.89 8.09 -9.26
N MET A 179 -1.71 7.18 -8.76
CA MET A 179 -2.42 7.46 -7.52
C MET A 179 -1.30 7.84 -6.58
N ALA A 180 -1.26 9.12 -6.21
CA ALA A 180 -0.19 9.73 -5.44
C ALA A 180 0.40 8.67 -4.53
N ASP A 181 1.68 8.41 -4.70
CA ASP A 181 2.39 7.32 -4.05
C ASP A 181 2.30 7.61 -2.54
N ASP A 182 1.10 7.36 -1.97
CA ASP A 182 0.78 7.64 -0.58
C ASP A 182 1.63 6.78 0.36
N HIS A 183 2.44 5.90 -0.24
CA HIS A 183 3.21 4.91 0.49
C HIS A 183 4.65 4.79 -0.03
N ASP A 184 5.43 5.87 0.05
CA ASP A 184 6.88 5.75 -0.07
C ASP A 184 7.48 5.20 1.24
N HIS A 185 7.23 3.91 1.49
CA HIS A 185 7.52 3.26 2.77
C HIS A 185 8.96 2.86 2.98
N MET A 186 9.80 2.91 1.94
CA MET A 186 11.12 2.31 2.04
C MET A 186 12.19 3.14 1.34
N GLY A 187 12.83 4.01 2.10
CA GLY A 187 14.17 4.49 1.75
C GLY A 187 14.25 5.80 1.00
N GLN A 188 13.41 6.79 1.26
CA GLN A 188 13.84 8.16 1.03
C GLN A 188 14.90 8.51 2.09
N GLU A 189 16.14 8.65 1.67
CA GLU A 189 17.10 9.49 2.36
C GLU A 189 16.49 10.90 2.34
N TRP A 190 15.92 11.31 3.47
CA TRP A 190 15.59 12.73 3.68
C TRP A 190 16.91 13.46 3.67
N GLU A 191 17.21 14.19 2.60
CA GLU A 191 18.22 15.22 2.65
C GLU A 191 17.79 16.16 3.79
N GLU A 192 18.54 16.12 4.90
CA GLU A 192 18.46 17.14 5.91
C GLU A 192 18.74 18.47 5.19
N SER A 193 17.68 19.24 4.97
CA SER A 193 17.86 20.66 4.66
C SER A 193 18.49 21.28 5.90
N GLU A 194 19.81 21.42 5.87
CA GLU A 194 20.52 22.40 6.67
C GLU A 194 19.99 23.78 6.27
N ASP A 195 18.98 24.25 6.97
CA ASP A 195 18.74 25.67 7.07
C ASP A 195 18.68 25.99 8.56
N GLY A 196 19.85 26.44 8.97
CA GLY A 196 20.13 27.02 10.27
C GLY A 196 19.50 28.41 10.42
N GLU A 197 19.52 28.79 11.63
CA GLU A 197 19.22 30.02 12.34
C GLU A 197 17.83 30.17 12.91
#